data_1a73ba9f3b8da2a4bfc30459f5fa0185
#
_entry.id   1a73ba9f3b8da2a4bfc30459f5fa0185
#
_cell.length_a   1.000
_cell.length_b   1.000
_cell.length_c   1.000
_cell.angle_alpha   90.00
_cell.angle_beta   90.00
_cell.angle_gamma   90.00
#
_symmetry.space_group_name_H-M   'P 1'
#
loop_
_entity.id
_entity.type
_entity.pdbx_description
1 polymer ?
#
loop_
_entity_poly.entity_id
_entity_poly.type
_entity_poly.pdbx_seq_one_letter_code
_entity_poly.pdbx_strand_id
1 'polypeptide(L)'
;MKLTSILLLSLGLVSGVASAGGTTEAGVGGALGGVLGAVVGQQLGGSTGSAIGAGVGGAAGSAVGADKRNRGEAAIGGALGAAGGNVLGRSVGGSTGALVGSAAGGGAGGALGNYMGNKSDSDDRRYRDRDNRRYYRDDHRGRGHAYGHRKNKHRHD
;
A
#
# COMPACT_ATOMS: atom_id res chain seq x y z
N MET A 1 -2.90 -5.97 39.83
CA MET A 1 -2.01 -6.90 39.09
C MET A 1 -2.47 -7.26 37.66
N LYS A 2 -3.75 -7.10 37.31
CA LYS A 2 -4.22 -7.44 35.95
C LYS A 2 -3.92 -6.35 34.88
N LEU A 3 -3.83 -5.07 35.26
CA LEU A 3 -3.56 -3.95 34.33
C LEU A 3 -2.10 -3.93 33.83
N THR A 4 -1.15 -4.29 34.68
CA THR A 4 0.28 -4.35 34.28
C THR A 4 0.57 -5.48 33.31
N SER A 5 -0.12 -6.62 33.45
CA SER A 5 0.02 -7.75 32.52
C SER A 5 -0.57 -7.43 31.16
N ILE A 6 -1.68 -6.68 31.07
CA ILE A 6 -2.30 -6.23 29.81
C ILE A 6 -1.43 -5.20 29.14
N LEU A 7 -0.82 -4.27 29.90
CA LEU A 7 0.09 -3.25 29.36
C LEU A 7 1.37 -3.88 28.80
N LEU A 8 1.93 -4.90 29.48
CA LEU A 8 3.12 -5.64 29.01
C LEU A 8 2.83 -6.47 27.75
N LEU A 9 1.64 -7.08 27.69
CA LEU A 9 1.21 -7.85 26.51
C LEU A 9 0.99 -6.96 25.30
N SER A 10 0.41 -5.76 25.48
CA SER A 10 0.21 -4.80 24.41
C SER A 10 1.54 -4.20 23.89
N LEU A 11 2.50 -3.98 24.79
CA LEU A 11 3.83 -3.48 24.41
C LEU A 11 4.66 -4.54 23.67
N GLY A 12 4.50 -5.82 24.03
CA GLY A 12 5.17 -6.94 23.35
C GLY A 12 4.66 -7.19 21.92
N LEU A 13 3.38 -6.91 21.67
CA LEU A 13 2.79 -7.06 20.33
C LEU A 13 3.27 -6.00 19.35
N VAL A 14 3.61 -4.82 19.82
CA VAL A 14 4.11 -3.70 18.99
C VAL A 14 5.55 -3.91 18.55
N SER A 15 6.37 -4.63 19.32
CA SER A 15 7.80 -4.81 19.02
C SER A 15 8.10 -5.87 17.95
N GLY A 16 7.15 -6.74 17.63
CA GLY A 16 7.34 -7.85 16.67
C GLY A 16 7.22 -7.46 15.19
N VAL A 17 6.86 -6.23 14.88
CA VAL A 17 6.38 -5.83 13.56
C VAL A 17 7.38 -5.00 12.75
N ALA A 18 8.55 -4.73 13.26
CA ALA A 18 9.49 -3.78 12.66
C ALA A 18 10.38 -4.34 11.54
N SER A 19 10.11 -5.53 10.98
CA SER A 19 11.07 -6.18 10.07
C SER A 19 10.49 -6.78 8.79
N ALA A 20 9.34 -6.31 8.30
CA ALA A 20 8.77 -6.81 7.05
C ALA A 20 8.49 -5.64 6.09
N GLY A 21 9.05 -5.70 4.89
CA GLY A 21 8.95 -4.62 3.89
C GLY A 21 7.52 -4.19 3.56
N GLY A 22 7.38 -2.97 3.17
CA GLY A 22 6.20 -2.13 2.87
C GLY A 22 4.78 -2.72 2.94
N THR A 23 4.57 -3.92 2.39
CA THR A 23 3.24 -4.54 2.35
C THR A 23 2.79 -5.06 3.73
N THR A 24 3.68 -5.68 4.48
CA THR A 24 3.38 -6.17 5.83
C THR A 24 3.23 -5.00 6.80
N GLU A 25 4.07 -3.98 6.67
CA GLU A 25 4.01 -2.76 7.48
C GLU A 25 2.69 -2.01 7.25
N ALA A 26 2.23 -1.91 6.00
CA ALA A 26 0.92 -1.35 5.68
C ALA A 26 -0.23 -2.16 6.29
N GLY A 27 -0.13 -3.48 6.26
CA GLY A 27 -1.11 -4.37 6.87
C GLY A 27 -1.19 -4.20 8.38
N VAL A 28 -0.05 -4.18 9.05
CA VAL A 28 -0.01 -4.00 10.51
C VAL A 28 -0.45 -2.60 10.91
N GLY A 29 -0.01 -1.58 10.20
CA GLY A 29 -0.49 -0.21 10.41
C GLY A 29 -2.01 -0.13 10.29
N GLY A 30 -2.58 -0.75 9.26
CA GLY A 30 -4.01 -0.82 9.03
C GLY A 30 -4.77 -1.56 10.14
N ALA A 31 -4.23 -2.69 10.59
CA ALA A 31 -4.83 -3.45 11.69
C ALA A 31 -4.86 -2.65 13.01
N LEU A 32 -3.72 -2.12 13.40
CA LEU A 32 -3.60 -1.33 14.64
C LEU A 32 -4.43 -0.04 14.55
N GLY A 33 -4.31 0.70 13.47
CA GLY A 33 -5.07 1.92 13.23
C GLY A 33 -6.57 1.66 13.22
N GLY A 34 -7.01 0.59 12.56
CA GLY A 34 -8.41 0.19 12.50
C GLY A 34 -9.00 -0.13 13.87
N VAL A 35 -8.28 -0.87 14.71
CA VAL A 35 -8.73 -1.16 16.09
C VAL A 35 -8.78 0.08 16.94
N LEU A 36 -7.71 0.88 16.95
CA LEU A 36 -7.67 2.11 17.76
C LEU A 36 -8.76 3.09 17.33
N GLY A 37 -8.92 3.26 16.02
CA GLY A 37 -9.99 4.10 15.46
C GLY A 37 -11.39 3.58 15.81
N ALA A 38 -11.60 2.25 15.78
CA ALA A 38 -12.86 1.65 16.16
C ALA A 38 -13.20 1.91 17.64
N VAL A 39 -12.23 1.78 18.54
CA VAL A 39 -12.42 2.02 19.99
C VAL A 39 -12.79 3.48 20.24
N VAL A 40 -12.00 4.41 19.69
CA VAL A 40 -12.27 5.86 19.85
C VAL A 40 -13.61 6.23 19.23
N GLY A 41 -13.87 5.76 18.00
CA GLY A 41 -15.12 6.03 17.31
C GLY A 41 -16.34 5.47 18.05
N GLN A 42 -16.20 4.32 18.69
CA GLN A 42 -17.28 3.72 19.50
C GLN A 42 -17.64 4.58 20.71
N GLN A 43 -16.66 5.24 21.33
CA GLN A 43 -16.91 6.15 22.45
C GLN A 43 -17.66 7.43 22.02
N LEU A 44 -17.43 7.89 20.80
CA LEU A 44 -18.00 9.13 20.27
C LEU A 44 -19.37 8.95 19.62
N GLY A 45 -19.58 7.83 18.91
CA GLY A 45 -20.78 7.63 18.07
C GLY A 45 -21.30 6.19 18.06
N GLY A 46 -21.01 5.40 19.10
CA GLY A 46 -21.49 4.01 19.22
C GLY A 46 -21.06 3.14 18.04
N SER A 47 -21.97 2.33 17.53
CA SER A 47 -21.66 1.38 16.43
C SER A 47 -21.27 2.08 15.11
N THR A 48 -21.95 3.15 14.77
CA THR A 48 -21.66 3.93 13.56
C THR A 48 -20.31 4.64 13.69
N GLY A 49 -20.07 5.27 14.86
CA GLY A 49 -18.79 5.89 15.15
C GLY A 49 -17.62 4.89 15.10
N SER A 50 -17.84 3.67 15.60
CA SER A 50 -16.83 2.61 15.54
C SER A 50 -16.46 2.24 14.10
N ALA A 51 -17.43 2.10 13.19
CA ALA A 51 -17.16 1.78 11.81
C ALA A 51 -16.42 2.91 11.06
N ILE A 52 -16.85 4.16 11.31
CA ILE A 52 -16.18 5.35 10.72
C ILE A 52 -14.77 5.49 11.29
N GLY A 53 -14.62 5.35 12.62
CA GLY A 53 -13.32 5.41 13.28
C GLY A 53 -12.37 4.32 12.81
N ALA A 54 -12.88 3.07 12.64
CA ALA A 54 -12.10 1.98 12.08
C ALA A 54 -11.59 2.30 10.67
N GLY A 55 -12.44 2.86 9.82
CA GLY A 55 -12.08 3.25 8.46
C GLY A 55 -10.99 4.33 8.43
N VAL A 56 -11.18 5.41 9.18
CA VAL A 56 -10.20 6.51 9.27
C VAL A 56 -8.88 6.04 9.87
N GLY A 57 -8.95 5.26 10.97
CA GLY A 57 -7.77 4.71 11.61
C GLY A 57 -7.05 3.70 10.73
N GLY A 58 -7.80 2.82 10.06
CA GLY A 58 -7.27 1.85 9.11
C GLY A 58 -6.58 2.51 7.91
N ALA A 59 -7.19 3.58 7.38
CA ALA A 59 -6.58 4.39 6.32
C ALA A 59 -5.25 5.00 6.75
N ALA A 60 -5.28 5.72 7.87
CA ALA A 60 -4.10 6.41 8.40
C ALA A 60 -2.96 5.43 8.73
N GLY A 61 -3.29 4.32 9.44
CA GLY A 61 -2.33 3.31 9.81
C GLY A 61 -1.70 2.62 8.60
N SER A 62 -2.52 2.25 7.62
CA SER A 62 -2.04 1.64 6.38
C SER A 62 -1.15 2.59 5.59
N ALA A 63 -1.53 3.86 5.48
CA ALA A 63 -0.74 4.87 4.77
C ALA A 63 0.64 5.10 5.41
N VAL A 64 0.70 5.06 6.75
CA VAL A 64 1.97 5.24 7.48
C VAL A 64 2.90 4.06 7.25
N GLY A 65 2.36 2.83 7.29
CA GLY A 65 3.12 1.60 7.07
C GLY A 65 3.44 1.32 5.61
N ALA A 66 2.75 1.94 4.66
CA ALA A 66 2.94 1.68 3.24
C ALA A 66 4.16 2.38 2.66
N ASP A 67 4.66 1.83 1.56
CA ASP A 67 5.65 2.50 0.73
C ASP A 67 5.15 3.89 0.29
N LYS A 68 6.07 4.86 0.24
CA LYS A 68 5.74 6.28 -0.05
C LYS A 68 4.90 6.46 -1.32
N ARG A 69 5.06 5.57 -2.30
CA ARG A 69 4.34 5.61 -3.58
C ARG A 69 2.92 5.07 -3.49
N ASN A 70 2.70 4.10 -2.60
CA ASN A 70 1.45 3.32 -2.53
C ASN A 70 0.60 3.71 -1.31
N ARG A 71 0.89 4.85 -0.69
CA ARG A 71 0.15 5.31 0.50
C ARG A 71 -1.33 5.53 0.23
N GLY A 72 -1.66 5.99 -0.98
CA GLY A 72 -3.04 6.19 -1.39
C GLY A 72 -3.81 4.88 -1.49
N GLU A 73 -3.25 3.91 -2.19
CA GLU A 73 -3.83 2.58 -2.39
C GLU A 73 -3.96 1.82 -1.07
N ALA A 74 -2.89 1.88 -0.24
CA ALA A 74 -2.91 1.26 1.07
C ALA A 74 -3.94 1.93 2.00
N ALA A 75 -4.07 3.26 1.97
CA ALA A 75 -5.07 3.98 2.75
C ALA A 75 -6.49 3.60 2.35
N ILE A 76 -6.79 3.55 1.06
CA ILE A 76 -8.10 3.15 0.56
C ILE A 76 -8.41 1.69 0.94
N GLY A 77 -7.46 0.78 0.73
CA GLY A 77 -7.60 -0.61 1.12
C GLY A 77 -7.81 -0.78 2.62
N GLY A 78 -7.00 -0.10 3.43
CA GLY A 78 -7.10 -0.10 4.89
C GLY A 78 -8.40 0.49 5.40
N ALA A 79 -8.88 1.59 4.79
CA ALA A 79 -10.16 2.22 5.15
C ALA A 79 -11.34 1.28 4.91
N LEU A 80 -11.45 0.77 3.68
CA LEU A 80 -12.56 -0.10 3.28
C LEU A 80 -12.53 -1.43 4.04
N GLY A 81 -11.33 -2.00 4.19
CA GLY A 81 -11.13 -3.24 4.92
C GLY A 81 -11.49 -3.10 6.40
N ALA A 82 -10.98 -2.08 7.08
CA ALA A 82 -11.25 -1.86 8.50
C ALA A 82 -12.72 -1.53 8.78
N ALA A 83 -13.33 -0.63 8.00
CA ALA A 83 -14.74 -0.28 8.16
C ALA A 83 -15.66 -1.47 7.83
N GLY A 84 -15.43 -2.14 6.70
CA GLY A 84 -16.21 -3.32 6.29
C GLY A 84 -16.04 -4.48 7.28
N GLY A 85 -14.81 -4.76 7.71
CA GLY A 85 -14.51 -5.77 8.73
C GLY A 85 -15.15 -5.46 10.06
N ASN A 86 -15.21 -4.19 10.48
CA ASN A 86 -15.90 -3.74 11.68
C ASN A 86 -17.40 -4.10 11.63
N VAL A 87 -18.08 -3.73 10.54
CA VAL A 87 -19.51 -3.98 10.36
C VAL A 87 -19.82 -5.46 10.34
N LEU A 88 -19.09 -6.24 9.53
CA LEU A 88 -19.27 -7.69 9.42
C LEU A 88 -18.93 -8.39 10.74
N GLY A 89 -17.83 -8.03 11.38
CA GLY A 89 -17.42 -8.58 12.64
C GLY A 89 -18.44 -8.32 13.76
N ARG A 90 -19.06 -7.14 13.74
CA ARG A 90 -20.10 -6.75 14.69
C ARG A 90 -21.35 -7.63 14.56
N SER A 91 -21.76 -7.97 13.37
CA SER A 91 -22.94 -8.81 13.13
C SER A 91 -22.76 -10.23 13.65
N VAL A 92 -21.51 -10.73 13.74
CA VAL A 92 -21.20 -12.08 14.19
C VAL A 92 -20.83 -12.13 15.69
N GLY A 93 -20.07 -11.15 16.18
CA GLY A 93 -19.50 -11.18 17.54
C GLY A 93 -19.67 -9.87 18.33
N GLY A 94 -20.63 -9.03 17.97
CA GLY A 94 -20.88 -7.75 18.67
C GLY A 94 -19.65 -6.83 18.68
N SER A 95 -19.42 -6.14 19.78
CA SER A 95 -18.30 -5.19 19.92
C SER A 95 -16.93 -5.85 19.77
N THR A 96 -16.75 -7.03 20.34
CA THR A 96 -15.49 -7.79 20.22
C THR A 96 -15.27 -8.25 18.79
N GLY A 97 -16.33 -8.74 18.12
CA GLY A 97 -16.26 -9.11 16.71
C GLY A 97 -15.94 -7.90 15.81
N ALA A 98 -16.46 -6.71 16.13
CA ALA A 98 -16.15 -5.50 15.40
C ALA A 98 -14.65 -5.13 15.47
N LEU A 99 -14.02 -5.28 16.64
CA LEU A 99 -12.59 -5.00 16.83
C LEU A 99 -11.72 -6.01 16.06
N VAL A 100 -12.03 -7.32 16.19
CA VAL A 100 -11.31 -8.36 15.46
C VAL A 100 -11.50 -8.18 13.95
N GLY A 101 -12.73 -7.87 13.52
CA GLY A 101 -13.05 -7.63 12.12
C GLY A 101 -12.32 -6.41 11.57
N SER A 102 -12.24 -5.31 12.34
CA SER A 102 -11.50 -4.12 11.88
C SER A 102 -9.99 -4.36 11.81
N ALA A 103 -9.43 -5.17 12.72
CA ALA A 103 -8.02 -5.55 12.67
C ALA A 103 -7.71 -6.40 11.43
N ALA A 104 -8.48 -7.46 11.23
CA ALA A 104 -8.29 -8.36 10.09
C ALA A 104 -8.55 -7.66 8.77
N GLY A 105 -9.65 -6.89 8.67
CA GLY A 105 -10.01 -6.15 7.47
C GLY A 105 -9.02 -5.03 7.15
N GLY A 106 -8.65 -4.23 8.14
CA GLY A 106 -7.67 -3.15 7.98
C GLY A 106 -6.28 -3.66 7.61
N GLY A 107 -5.87 -4.77 8.25
CA GLY A 107 -4.60 -5.44 7.95
C GLY A 107 -4.57 -6.00 6.54
N ALA A 108 -5.55 -6.82 6.18
CA ALA A 108 -5.64 -7.41 4.84
C ALA A 108 -5.83 -6.34 3.76
N GLY A 109 -6.72 -5.37 4.00
CA GLY A 109 -7.01 -4.28 3.06
C GLY A 109 -5.79 -3.39 2.81
N GLY A 110 -5.09 -3.00 3.88
CA GLY A 110 -3.87 -2.19 3.79
C GLY A 110 -2.75 -2.90 3.04
N ALA A 111 -2.54 -4.19 3.35
CA ALA A 111 -1.55 -5.01 2.66
C ALA A 111 -1.89 -5.18 1.17
N LEU A 112 -3.14 -5.51 0.86
CA LEU A 112 -3.59 -5.64 -0.52
C LEU A 112 -3.48 -4.34 -1.30
N GLY A 113 -3.86 -3.22 -0.70
CA GLY A 113 -3.75 -1.89 -1.31
C GLY A 113 -2.31 -1.58 -1.69
N ASN A 114 -1.37 -1.75 -0.75
CA ASN A 114 0.05 -1.56 -1.02
C ASN A 114 0.59 -2.52 -2.08
N TYR A 115 0.17 -3.79 -2.06
CA TYR A 115 0.58 -4.77 -3.07
C TYR A 115 0.09 -4.40 -4.47
N MET A 116 -1.17 -3.97 -4.59
CA MET A 116 -1.75 -3.54 -5.88
C MET A 116 -1.05 -2.28 -6.41
N GLY A 117 -0.75 -1.30 -5.56
CA GLY A 117 0.04 -0.13 -5.92
C GLY A 117 1.41 -0.51 -6.48
N ASN A 118 2.14 -1.40 -5.82
CA ASN A 118 3.44 -1.89 -6.29
C ASN A 118 3.36 -2.57 -7.66
N LYS A 119 2.27 -3.28 -7.93
CA LYS A 119 2.08 -3.97 -9.20
C LYS A 119 1.77 -3.01 -10.35
N SER A 120 0.93 -2.02 -10.10
CA SER A 120 0.60 -0.97 -11.09
C SER A 120 1.82 -0.16 -11.49
N ASP A 121 2.66 0.24 -10.55
CA ASP A 121 3.93 0.93 -10.80
C ASP A 121 4.91 0.11 -11.66
N SER A 122 4.90 -1.21 -11.52
CA SER A 122 5.77 -2.11 -12.29
C SER A 122 5.33 -2.20 -13.75
N ASP A 123 4.03 -2.18 -14.00
CA ASP A 123 3.48 -2.24 -15.34
C ASP A 123 3.69 -0.91 -16.09
N ASP A 124 3.49 0.23 -15.44
CA ASP A 124 3.73 1.56 -16.02
C ASP A 124 5.19 1.77 -16.44
N ARG A 125 6.14 1.24 -15.66
CA ARG A 125 7.57 1.27 -16.04
C ARG A 125 7.86 0.46 -17.29
N ARG A 126 7.23 -0.72 -17.45
CA ARG A 126 7.40 -1.57 -18.64
C ARG A 126 6.86 -0.92 -19.90
N TYR A 127 5.77 -0.15 -19.81
CA TYR A 127 5.23 0.60 -20.96
C TYR A 127 6.15 1.77 -21.32
N ARG A 128 6.63 2.55 -20.37
CA ARG A 128 7.57 3.67 -20.60
C ARG A 128 8.89 3.21 -21.19
N ASP A 129 9.45 2.08 -20.73
CA ASP A 129 10.68 1.52 -21.29
C ASP A 129 10.51 1.02 -22.72
N ARG A 130 9.32 0.52 -23.09
CA ARG A 130 9.02 0.12 -24.46
C ARG A 130 8.92 1.31 -25.41
N ASP A 131 8.30 2.39 -24.98
CA ASP A 131 8.17 3.61 -25.79
C ASP A 131 9.51 4.31 -25.95
N ASN A 132 10.32 4.41 -24.90
CA ASN A 132 11.67 4.94 -25.00
C ASN A 132 12.56 4.11 -25.94
N ARG A 133 12.47 2.78 -25.91
CA ARG A 133 13.25 1.93 -26.82
C ARG A 133 12.83 2.07 -28.28
N ARG A 134 11.56 2.39 -28.57
CA ARG A 134 11.10 2.69 -29.92
C ARG A 134 11.65 4.03 -30.38
N TYR A 135 11.61 5.06 -29.57
CA TYR A 135 12.14 6.38 -29.87
C TYR A 135 13.64 6.35 -30.21
N TYR A 136 14.45 5.65 -29.41
CA TYR A 136 15.88 5.50 -29.68
C TYR A 136 16.19 4.63 -30.91
N ARG A 137 15.32 3.70 -31.27
CA ARG A 137 15.52 2.84 -32.43
C ARG A 137 15.25 3.57 -33.76
N ASP A 138 14.31 4.50 -33.77
CA ASP A 138 13.97 5.27 -34.97
C ASP A 138 15.01 6.37 -35.26
N ASP A 139 15.58 7.00 -34.24
CA ASP A 139 16.64 8.01 -34.39
C ASP A 139 17.95 7.42 -34.97
N HIS A 140 18.26 6.16 -34.66
CA HIS A 140 19.45 5.50 -35.20
C HIS A 140 19.26 4.99 -36.65
N ARG A 141 18.03 4.79 -37.11
CA ARG A 141 17.75 4.39 -38.48
C ARG A 141 17.86 5.54 -39.46
N GLY A 142 17.68 6.78 -39.03
CA GLY A 142 17.76 7.98 -39.87
C GLY A 142 19.17 8.51 -40.10
N ARG A 143 20.17 8.14 -39.30
CA ARG A 143 21.53 8.66 -39.38
C ARG A 143 22.55 7.75 -40.06
N GLY A 144 22.16 6.55 -40.49
CA GLY A 144 23.05 5.53 -41.03
C GLY A 144 23.38 5.65 -42.53
N HIS A 145 22.80 6.58 -43.26
CA HIS A 145 22.96 6.61 -44.73
C HIS A 145 23.68 7.82 -45.33
N ALA A 146 24.32 8.69 -44.55
CA ALA A 146 24.95 9.90 -45.07
C ALA A 146 26.49 9.90 -45.13
N TYR A 147 27.18 8.84 -44.75
CA TYR A 147 28.65 8.78 -44.80
C TYR A 147 29.17 7.51 -45.49
N GLY A 148 29.02 7.47 -46.79
CA GLY A 148 29.66 6.46 -47.58
C GLY A 148 29.60 6.78 -49.07
N HIS A 149 30.52 7.55 -49.56
CA HIS A 149 31.15 7.47 -50.90
C HIS A 149 31.78 8.79 -51.29
N ARG A 150 32.98 9.03 -50.82
CA ARG A 150 33.95 9.84 -51.60
C ARG A 150 35.17 8.95 -51.84
N LYS A 151 35.12 8.15 -52.93
CA LYS A 151 36.30 7.51 -53.50
C LYS A 151 37.14 8.60 -54.16
N ASN A 152 38.30 8.85 -53.57
CA ASN A 152 39.34 9.66 -54.14
C ASN A 152 39.98 8.87 -55.29
N LYS A 153 39.76 9.32 -56.53
CA LYS A 153 40.54 8.89 -57.69
C LYS A 153 41.80 9.77 -57.74
N HIS A 154 42.90 9.26 -57.23
CA HIS A 154 44.19 9.77 -57.66
C HIS A 154 44.59 9.07 -58.98
N ARG A 155 44.67 9.86 -59.97
CA ARG A 155 45.21 9.55 -61.29
C ARG A 155 46.70 9.91 -61.23
N HIS A 156 47.57 8.95 -61.49
CA HIS A 156 48.96 9.17 -61.77
C HIS A 156 49.10 9.39 -63.27
N ASP A 157 49.78 10.47 -63.62
CA ASP A 157 50.64 10.65 -64.78
C ASP A 157 51.99 11.14 -64.30
#